data_a0a76a78e23f3e433b84796c9991db87
#
_entry.id   a0a76a78e23f3e433b84796c9991db87
#
_cell.length_a   1.000
_cell.length_b   1.000
_cell.length_c   1.000
_cell.angle_alpha   90.00
_cell.angle_beta   90.00
_cell.angle_gamma   90.00
#
_symmetry.space_group_name_H-M   'P 1'
#
loop_
_entity.id
_entity.type
_entity.pdbx_description
1 polymer ?
#
loop_
_entity_poly.entity_id
_entity_poly.type
_entity_poly.pdbx_seq_one_letter_code
_entity_poly.pdbx_strand_id
1 'polypeptide(L)'
;FCQSESIVKDGYQKDGTRRYRCKSCGRRFSPLTGTLLDSHKISFAEWIEFCIHLFQFQSLNVSSIDNRNAYSTGRYWLKKIFLCIEKYQDAIILERKAFVDETYLSVMPKGLDMKDGKKLRGLSRNKLCIATATDGNRTFIAYIGNGKPSAKRLIEGLGNHIKPGTLIVDDGEKSHASLCRKLNSERESHPGSPTKGLPDDRNPLDPVNEVHRFFKRFMRNHGGYKRDEVQDWCNLFSFIWNHHGKLPEMVYDVMQLVLNHKKILRYRELFAKKS
;
A
#
# COMPACT_ATOMS: atom_id res chain seq x y z
N PHE A 1 21.25 -12.16 -20.32
CA PHE A 1 22.41 -12.81 -19.68
C PHE A 1 23.73 -12.47 -20.39
N CYS A 2 23.92 -12.95 -21.62
CA CYS A 2 25.15 -12.69 -22.41
C CYS A 2 24.91 -11.66 -23.51
N GLN A 3 23.80 -10.99 -23.55
CA GLN A 3 23.39 -9.97 -24.53
C GLN A 3 23.41 -10.44 -26.02
N SER A 4 23.51 -11.74 -26.27
CA SER A 4 23.46 -12.30 -27.61
C SER A 4 22.04 -12.28 -28.16
N GLU A 5 21.88 -11.87 -29.41
CA GLU A 5 20.61 -11.91 -30.14
C GLU A 5 20.30 -13.29 -30.74
N SER A 6 21.27 -14.22 -30.68
CA SER A 6 21.12 -15.57 -31.24
C SER A 6 20.25 -16.45 -30.33
N ILE A 7 18.93 -16.37 -30.51
CA ILE A 7 17.90 -16.99 -29.68
C ILE A 7 17.07 -17.95 -30.50
N VAL A 8 16.73 -19.12 -29.93
CA VAL A 8 15.83 -20.10 -30.53
C VAL A 8 14.67 -20.43 -29.59
N LYS A 9 13.51 -20.75 -30.16
CA LYS A 9 12.37 -21.30 -29.43
C LYS A 9 12.74 -22.67 -28.89
N ASP A 10 12.46 -22.94 -27.62
CA ASP A 10 12.85 -24.18 -26.90
C ASP A 10 11.63 -24.79 -26.17
N GLY A 11 10.49 -24.89 -26.88
CA GLY A 11 9.26 -25.45 -26.36
C GLY A 11 8.50 -24.52 -25.40
N TYR A 12 7.76 -25.12 -24.47
CA TYR A 12 6.93 -24.43 -23.49
C TYR A 12 7.27 -24.90 -22.07
N GLN A 13 6.97 -24.08 -21.09
CA GLN A 13 6.93 -24.46 -19.69
C GLN A 13 5.61 -25.18 -19.38
N LYS A 14 5.48 -25.78 -18.18
CA LYS A 14 4.25 -26.48 -17.76
C LYS A 14 3.03 -25.55 -17.65
N ASP A 15 3.25 -24.27 -17.43
CA ASP A 15 2.25 -23.22 -17.34
C ASP A 15 1.83 -22.63 -18.71
N GLY A 16 2.31 -23.21 -19.81
CA GLY A 16 2.05 -22.74 -21.17
C GLY A 16 2.95 -21.59 -21.64
N THR A 17 3.84 -21.06 -20.79
CA THR A 17 4.74 -19.96 -21.15
C THR A 17 5.79 -20.43 -22.15
N ARG A 18 5.98 -19.67 -23.26
CA ARG A 18 7.00 -19.96 -24.27
C ARG A 18 8.40 -19.91 -23.65
N ARG A 19 9.20 -20.94 -23.88
CA ARG A 19 10.61 -21.02 -23.48
C ARG A 19 11.53 -20.76 -24.66
N TYR A 20 12.64 -20.12 -24.37
CA TYR A 20 13.71 -19.80 -25.32
C TYR A 20 15.05 -20.33 -24.82
N ARG A 21 15.98 -20.54 -25.75
CA ARG A 21 17.38 -20.87 -25.44
C ARG A 21 18.32 -19.96 -26.23
N CYS A 22 19.30 -19.41 -25.55
CA CYS A 22 20.38 -18.68 -26.19
C CYS A 22 21.38 -19.68 -26.82
N LYS A 23 21.70 -19.53 -28.10
CA LYS A 23 22.69 -20.40 -28.78
C LYS A 23 24.11 -20.15 -28.30
N SER A 24 24.42 -18.92 -27.89
CA SER A 24 25.77 -18.53 -27.49
C SER A 24 26.16 -19.03 -26.08
N CYS A 25 25.29 -18.92 -25.10
CA CYS A 25 25.59 -19.31 -23.72
C CYS A 25 24.78 -20.54 -23.23
N GLY A 26 23.93 -21.12 -24.05
CA GLY A 26 23.12 -22.30 -23.73
C GLY A 26 21.98 -22.07 -22.72
N ARG A 27 21.89 -20.91 -22.09
CA ARG A 27 20.88 -20.62 -21.06
C ARG A 27 19.48 -20.61 -21.63
N ARG A 28 18.56 -21.20 -20.87
CA ARG A 28 17.12 -21.17 -21.13
C ARG A 28 16.47 -20.03 -20.37
N PHE A 29 15.46 -19.40 -20.95
CA PHE A 29 14.74 -18.30 -20.35
C PHE A 29 13.30 -18.21 -20.92
N SER A 30 12.47 -17.43 -20.29
CA SER A 30 11.11 -17.09 -20.73
C SER A 30 10.91 -15.57 -20.59
N PRO A 31 9.79 -15.01 -21.08
CA PRO A 31 9.45 -13.60 -20.83
C PRO A 31 9.38 -13.22 -19.35
N LEU A 32 9.19 -14.23 -18.46
CA LEU A 32 9.12 -14.01 -17.01
C LEU A 32 10.49 -14.00 -16.34
N THR A 33 11.52 -14.43 -17.05
CA THR A 33 12.88 -14.54 -16.47
C THR A 33 13.43 -13.17 -16.09
N GLY A 34 13.86 -13.02 -14.84
CA GLY A 34 14.34 -11.77 -14.28
C GLY A 34 13.27 -10.81 -13.81
N THR A 35 12.00 -11.19 -13.85
CA THR A 35 10.86 -10.42 -13.31
C THR A 35 10.47 -10.94 -11.92
N LEU A 36 9.50 -10.29 -11.26
CA LEU A 36 8.93 -10.82 -10.02
C LEU A 36 8.20 -12.16 -10.20
N LEU A 37 7.86 -12.54 -11.43
CA LEU A 37 7.26 -13.84 -11.76
C LEU A 37 8.29 -14.89 -12.20
N ASP A 38 9.57 -14.58 -12.13
CA ASP A 38 10.62 -15.58 -12.38
C ASP A 38 10.47 -16.79 -11.45
N SER A 39 10.64 -17.97 -12.00
CA SER A 39 10.48 -19.26 -11.29
C SER A 39 9.08 -19.47 -10.68
N HIS A 40 8.07 -18.81 -11.22
CA HIS A 40 6.69 -18.93 -10.79
C HIS A 40 6.13 -20.32 -11.17
N LYS A 41 5.63 -21.07 -10.18
CA LYS A 41 5.10 -22.44 -10.40
C LYS A 41 3.58 -22.46 -10.60
N ILE A 42 2.92 -21.34 -10.35
CA ILE A 42 1.48 -21.20 -10.33
C ILE A 42 1.04 -20.42 -11.57
N SER A 43 -0.13 -20.76 -12.12
CA SER A 43 -0.62 -20.15 -13.35
C SER A 43 -0.86 -18.65 -13.20
N PHE A 44 -0.80 -17.91 -14.29
CA PHE A 44 -1.19 -16.49 -14.32
C PHE A 44 -2.64 -16.29 -13.90
N ALA A 45 -3.53 -17.22 -14.26
CA ALA A 45 -4.94 -17.14 -13.90
C ALA A 45 -5.13 -17.13 -12.39
N GLU A 46 -4.47 -18.04 -11.66
CA GLU A 46 -4.53 -18.09 -10.20
C GLU A 46 -3.94 -16.81 -9.55
N TRP A 47 -2.89 -16.27 -10.15
CA TRP A 47 -2.30 -15.02 -9.64
C TRP A 47 -3.21 -13.81 -9.88
N ILE A 48 -3.87 -13.72 -11.03
CA ILE A 48 -4.87 -12.69 -11.34
C ILE A 48 -6.06 -12.80 -10.38
N GLU A 49 -6.58 -14.00 -10.16
CA GLU A 49 -7.67 -14.27 -9.22
C GLU A 49 -7.29 -13.84 -7.80
N PHE A 50 -6.08 -14.15 -7.35
CA PHE A 50 -5.56 -13.67 -6.07
C PHE A 50 -5.54 -12.13 -5.98
N CYS A 51 -5.10 -11.43 -7.05
CA CYS A 51 -5.12 -9.97 -7.10
C CYS A 51 -6.56 -9.44 -7.02
N ILE A 52 -7.51 -10.05 -7.74
CA ILE A 52 -8.93 -9.68 -7.70
C ILE A 52 -9.47 -9.76 -6.27
N HIS A 53 -9.26 -10.87 -5.59
CA HIS A 53 -9.69 -11.05 -4.21
C HIS A 53 -9.07 -10.01 -3.27
N LEU A 54 -7.78 -9.76 -3.39
CA LEU A 54 -7.07 -8.78 -2.60
C LEU A 54 -7.61 -7.35 -2.82
N PHE A 55 -7.86 -6.97 -4.08
CA PHE A 55 -8.40 -5.65 -4.42
C PHE A 55 -9.87 -5.47 -4.00
N GLN A 56 -10.60 -6.54 -3.84
CA GLN A 56 -11.94 -6.55 -3.25
C GLN A 56 -11.94 -6.61 -1.71
N PHE A 57 -10.81 -6.37 -1.07
CA PHE A 57 -10.64 -6.38 0.39
C PHE A 57 -10.88 -7.74 1.04
N GLN A 58 -10.76 -8.83 0.31
CA GLN A 58 -10.79 -10.16 0.93
C GLN A 58 -9.52 -10.38 1.76
N SER A 59 -9.66 -11.09 2.87
CA SER A 59 -8.50 -11.40 3.71
C SER A 59 -7.53 -12.32 2.97
N LEU A 60 -6.26 -12.21 3.28
CA LEU A 60 -5.23 -13.05 2.67
C LEU A 60 -5.49 -14.55 2.89
N ASN A 61 -6.08 -14.91 4.03
CA ASN A 61 -6.42 -16.31 4.32
C ASN A 61 -7.53 -16.81 3.39
N VAL A 62 -8.61 -16.05 3.23
CA VAL A 62 -9.72 -16.37 2.31
C VAL A 62 -9.20 -16.47 0.88
N SER A 63 -8.47 -15.45 0.42
CA SER A 63 -7.89 -15.45 -0.94
C SER A 63 -7.00 -16.66 -1.20
N SER A 64 -6.25 -17.13 -0.20
CA SER A 64 -5.40 -18.31 -0.33
C SER A 64 -6.23 -19.60 -0.42
N ILE A 65 -7.28 -19.73 0.39
CA ILE A 65 -8.18 -20.90 0.38
C ILE A 65 -8.92 -20.99 -0.95
N ASP A 66 -9.51 -19.89 -1.42
CA ASP A 66 -10.27 -19.84 -2.68
C ASP A 66 -9.39 -20.24 -3.87
N ASN A 67 -8.15 -19.80 -3.88
CA ASN A 67 -7.14 -20.20 -4.86
C ASN A 67 -6.51 -21.59 -4.61
N ARG A 68 -6.99 -22.36 -3.65
CA ARG A 68 -6.44 -23.68 -3.27
C ARG A 68 -4.96 -23.67 -2.94
N ASN A 69 -4.48 -22.57 -2.42
CA ASN A 69 -3.07 -22.36 -2.09
C ASN A 69 -2.86 -22.30 -0.57
N ALA A 70 -1.65 -22.63 -0.12
CA ALA A 70 -1.27 -22.43 1.25
C ALA A 70 -1.18 -20.94 1.59
N TYR A 71 -1.52 -20.55 2.83
CA TYR A 71 -1.39 -19.17 3.33
C TYR A 71 0.00 -18.58 3.09
N SER A 72 1.06 -19.40 3.23
CA SER A 72 2.44 -18.97 2.94
C SER A 72 2.65 -18.58 1.46
N THR A 73 1.94 -19.22 0.53
CA THR A 73 1.94 -18.82 -0.88
C THR A 73 1.28 -17.45 -1.06
N GLY A 74 0.12 -17.23 -0.45
CA GLY A 74 -0.53 -15.91 -0.44
C GLY A 74 0.35 -14.81 0.16
N ARG A 75 1.05 -15.10 1.27
CA ARG A 75 2.05 -14.18 1.85
C ARG A 75 3.19 -13.86 0.89
N TYR A 76 3.67 -14.85 0.16
CA TYR A 76 4.71 -14.66 -0.84
C TYR A 76 4.23 -13.78 -2.01
N TRP A 77 3.01 -13.99 -2.47
CA TRP A 77 2.42 -13.19 -3.54
C TRP A 77 2.13 -11.76 -3.12
N LEU A 78 1.58 -11.58 -1.92
CA LEU A 78 1.40 -10.26 -1.34
C LEU A 78 2.71 -9.49 -1.28
N LYS A 79 3.83 -10.14 -0.90
CA LYS A 79 5.13 -9.46 -0.85
C LYS A 79 5.63 -9.05 -2.24
N LYS A 80 5.32 -9.81 -3.29
CA LYS A 80 5.58 -9.40 -4.68
C LYS A 80 4.78 -8.15 -5.06
N ILE A 81 3.50 -8.10 -4.68
CA ILE A 81 2.66 -6.92 -4.91
C ILE A 81 3.23 -5.71 -4.17
N PHE A 82 3.57 -5.83 -2.91
CA PHE A 82 4.20 -4.75 -2.13
C PHE A 82 5.45 -4.20 -2.81
N LEU A 83 6.32 -5.08 -3.31
CA LEU A 83 7.54 -4.67 -4.02
C LEU A 83 7.24 -3.89 -5.31
N CYS A 84 6.23 -4.29 -6.09
CA CYS A 84 5.96 -3.60 -7.35
C CYS A 84 5.23 -2.27 -7.18
N ILE A 85 4.48 -2.08 -6.08
CA ILE A 85 3.78 -0.83 -5.78
C ILE A 85 4.51 0.05 -4.76
N GLU A 86 5.70 -0.33 -4.31
CA GLU A 86 6.49 0.39 -3.30
C GLU A 86 6.58 1.90 -3.57
N LYS A 87 6.74 2.27 -4.85
CA LYS A 87 6.90 3.66 -5.31
C LYS A 87 5.63 4.24 -5.95
N TYR A 88 4.50 3.55 -5.86
CA TYR A 88 3.27 4.01 -6.50
C TYR A 88 2.87 5.42 -6.06
N GLN A 89 3.00 5.71 -4.78
CA GLN A 89 2.60 6.98 -4.22
C GLN A 89 3.58 8.13 -4.50
N ASP A 90 4.81 7.85 -4.95
CA ASP A 90 5.84 8.89 -5.19
C ASP A 90 5.39 9.92 -6.25
N ALA A 91 4.53 9.49 -7.18
CA ALA A 91 3.98 10.35 -8.23
C ALA A 91 2.72 11.13 -7.80
N ILE A 92 2.19 10.89 -6.59
CA ILE A 92 0.98 11.56 -6.11
C ILE A 92 1.37 12.93 -5.55
N ILE A 93 0.93 13.98 -6.22
CA ILE A 93 1.05 15.38 -5.79
C ILE A 93 -0.33 16.01 -5.83
N LEU A 94 -0.81 16.49 -4.70
CA LEU A 94 -2.11 17.13 -4.57
C LEU A 94 -1.97 18.65 -4.79
N GLU A 95 -2.90 19.21 -5.54
CA GLU A 95 -2.90 20.62 -5.95
C GLU A 95 -4.26 21.25 -5.68
N ARG A 96 -4.32 22.58 -5.63
CA ARG A 96 -5.52 23.41 -5.42
C ARG A 96 -6.12 23.26 -4.03
N LYS A 97 -6.65 22.11 -3.67
CA LYS A 97 -7.28 21.83 -2.37
C LYS A 97 -6.90 20.44 -1.90
N ALA A 98 -6.51 20.29 -0.64
CA ALA A 98 -6.20 19.00 -0.02
C ALA A 98 -6.84 18.92 1.38
N PHE A 99 -7.57 17.84 1.64
CA PHE A 99 -8.09 17.50 2.96
C PHE A 99 -7.03 16.68 3.68
N VAL A 100 -6.66 17.08 4.88
CA VAL A 100 -5.59 16.46 5.67
C VAL A 100 -6.10 16.07 7.04
N ASP A 101 -5.89 14.81 7.44
CA ASP A 101 -6.22 14.31 8.77
C ASP A 101 -5.42 13.03 9.09
N GLU A 102 -5.39 12.61 10.35
CA GLU A 102 -4.77 11.36 10.79
C GLU A 102 -5.79 10.35 11.27
N THR A 103 -5.53 9.11 10.94
CA THR A 103 -6.24 7.98 11.53
C THR A 103 -5.30 7.06 12.29
N TYR A 104 -5.84 6.24 13.17
CA TYR A 104 -5.06 5.44 14.11
C TYR A 104 -5.45 3.97 14.04
N LEU A 105 -4.45 3.11 13.87
CA LEU A 105 -4.58 1.67 14.00
C LEU A 105 -4.03 1.21 15.36
N SER A 106 -4.62 0.17 15.93
CA SER A 106 -4.08 -0.42 17.16
C SER A 106 -2.91 -1.32 16.85
N VAL A 107 -1.86 -1.23 17.66
CA VAL A 107 -0.76 -2.20 17.65
C VAL A 107 -1.28 -3.58 18.08
N MET A 108 -0.77 -4.64 17.48
CA MET A 108 -1.11 -6.01 17.85
C MET A 108 -0.75 -6.29 19.32
N PRO A 109 -1.47 -7.20 20.01
CA PRO A 109 -1.28 -7.45 21.45
C PRO A 109 0.16 -7.75 21.86
N LYS A 110 0.92 -8.49 21.03
CA LYS A 110 2.34 -8.83 21.28
C LYS A 110 3.30 -7.64 21.22
N GLY A 111 2.88 -6.50 20.67
CA GLY A 111 3.71 -5.29 20.53
C GLY A 111 3.24 -4.14 21.41
N LEU A 112 2.40 -4.39 22.40
CA LEU A 112 1.87 -3.33 23.27
C LEU A 112 2.90 -2.84 24.26
N ASP A 113 3.09 -1.51 24.32
CA ASP A 113 3.82 -0.85 25.40
C ASP A 113 2.94 -0.82 26.66
N MET A 114 3.56 -1.13 27.77
CA MET A 114 2.94 -1.14 29.10
C MET A 114 3.57 -0.08 29.99
N LYS A 115 2.80 0.47 30.92
CA LYS A 115 3.29 1.29 32.02
C LYS A 115 2.67 0.75 33.30
N ASP A 116 3.50 0.42 34.28
CA ASP A 116 3.09 -0.15 35.57
C ASP A 116 2.16 -1.38 35.40
N GLY A 117 2.52 -2.28 34.47
CA GLY A 117 1.73 -3.48 34.15
C GLY A 117 0.40 -3.19 33.43
N LYS A 118 0.07 -1.94 33.11
CA LYS A 118 -1.16 -1.57 32.42
C LYS A 118 -0.91 -1.08 31.00
N LYS A 119 -1.81 -1.44 30.08
CA LYS A 119 -1.79 -0.98 28.69
C LYS A 119 -1.94 0.55 28.65
N LEU A 120 -1.08 1.21 27.88
CA LEU A 120 -1.23 2.63 27.58
C LEU A 120 -2.55 2.92 26.87
N ARG A 121 -3.27 3.95 27.30
CA ARG A 121 -4.57 4.40 26.77
C ARG A 121 -4.42 5.60 25.82
N GLY A 122 -5.50 5.95 25.13
CA GLY A 122 -5.58 7.12 24.25
C GLY A 122 -4.66 7.00 23.04
N LEU A 123 -4.20 8.15 22.53
CA LEU A 123 -3.26 8.27 21.39
C LEU A 123 -1.81 8.03 21.84
N SER A 124 -1.59 6.92 22.52
CA SER A 124 -0.27 6.50 23.02
C SER A 124 0.56 5.82 21.92
N ARG A 125 1.79 5.41 22.25
CA ARG A 125 2.66 4.63 21.36
C ARG A 125 2.07 3.28 20.90
N ASN A 126 0.96 2.84 21.52
CA ASN A 126 0.20 1.68 21.10
C ASN A 126 -0.74 1.96 19.90
N LYS A 127 -0.70 3.16 19.36
CA LYS A 127 -1.44 3.55 18.16
C LYS A 127 -0.45 3.86 17.04
N LEU A 128 -0.65 3.24 15.89
CA LEU A 128 0.06 3.57 14.65
C LEU A 128 -0.66 4.77 14.03
N CYS A 129 0.06 5.85 13.84
CA CYS A 129 -0.47 7.10 13.26
C CYS A 129 -0.31 7.04 11.74
N ILE A 130 -1.41 7.16 11.05
CA ILE A 130 -1.49 7.15 9.58
C ILE A 130 -1.99 8.51 9.15
N ALA A 131 -1.12 9.28 8.48
CA ALA A 131 -1.49 10.56 7.90
C ALA A 131 -2.05 10.35 6.49
N THR A 132 -3.09 11.10 6.18
CA THR A 132 -3.79 11.06 4.90
C THR A 132 -3.92 12.46 4.34
N ALA A 133 -3.66 12.60 3.04
CA ALA A 133 -4.01 13.78 2.27
C ALA A 133 -4.79 13.35 1.03
N THR A 134 -5.92 14.02 0.75
CA THR A 134 -6.76 13.73 -0.42
C THR A 134 -7.36 15.00 -1.03
N ASP A 135 -7.51 15.03 -2.34
CA ASP A 135 -8.25 16.09 -3.04
C ASP A 135 -9.70 15.66 -3.38
N GLY A 136 -10.13 14.49 -2.84
CA GLY A 136 -11.39 13.85 -3.15
C GLY A 136 -11.33 12.88 -4.34
N ASN A 137 -10.31 13.00 -5.19
CA ASN A 137 -10.08 12.13 -6.34
C ASN A 137 -8.82 11.27 -6.15
N ARG A 138 -7.70 11.89 -5.76
CA ARG A 138 -6.43 11.22 -5.47
C ARG A 138 -6.16 11.25 -3.97
N THR A 139 -5.60 10.17 -3.47
CA THR A 139 -5.27 10.01 -2.05
C THR A 139 -3.84 9.55 -1.87
N PHE A 140 -3.11 10.28 -1.05
CA PHE A 140 -1.84 9.86 -0.48
C PHE A 140 -2.04 9.47 0.98
N ILE A 141 -1.46 8.35 1.41
CA ILE A 141 -1.59 7.84 2.78
C ILE A 141 -0.26 7.25 3.26
N ALA A 142 0.19 7.64 4.46
CA ALA A 142 1.49 7.24 4.98
C ALA A 142 1.45 6.91 6.47
N TYR A 143 2.20 5.89 6.88
CA TYR A 143 2.52 5.63 8.26
C TYR A 143 3.61 6.61 8.72
N ILE A 144 3.26 7.50 9.65
CA ILE A 144 4.16 8.54 10.14
C ILE A 144 4.66 8.28 11.58
N GLY A 145 4.53 7.05 12.07
CA GLY A 145 5.05 6.62 13.39
C GLY A 145 3.93 6.34 14.40
N ASN A 146 4.28 6.29 15.68
CA ASN A 146 3.37 5.91 16.75
C ASN A 146 2.87 7.10 17.55
N GLY A 147 1.63 6.97 18.06
CA GLY A 147 1.00 7.99 18.91
C GLY A 147 0.63 9.25 18.14
N LYS A 148 0.38 10.33 18.88
CA LYS A 148 0.03 11.63 18.30
C LYS A 148 1.18 12.15 17.41
N PRO A 149 0.89 12.68 16.19
CA PRO A 149 1.92 13.18 15.29
C PRO A 149 2.59 14.43 15.85
N SER A 150 3.86 14.61 15.54
CA SER A 150 4.54 15.90 15.68
C SER A 150 4.51 16.62 14.33
N ALA A 151 4.65 17.96 14.36
CA ALA A 151 4.73 18.77 13.16
C ALA A 151 5.83 18.27 12.19
N LYS A 152 7.01 17.89 12.74
CA LYS A 152 8.11 17.32 11.95
C LYS A 152 7.69 16.07 11.18
N ARG A 153 7.10 15.10 11.88
CA ARG A 153 6.67 13.83 11.28
C ARG A 153 5.60 14.02 10.20
N LEU A 154 4.69 14.97 10.44
CA LEU A 154 3.64 15.30 9.46
C LEU A 154 4.22 15.95 8.19
N ILE A 155 5.15 16.89 8.37
CA ILE A 155 5.85 17.53 7.24
C ILE A 155 6.68 16.52 6.45
N GLU A 156 7.40 15.63 7.13
CA GLU A 156 8.18 14.56 6.47
C GLU A 156 7.28 13.57 5.73
N GLY A 157 6.09 13.26 6.28
CA GLY A 157 5.15 12.32 5.69
C GLY A 157 4.32 12.88 4.54
N LEU A 158 3.87 14.12 4.60
CA LEU A 158 2.94 14.70 3.62
C LEU A 158 3.53 15.80 2.75
N GLY A 159 4.61 16.47 3.22
CA GLY A 159 5.09 17.72 2.63
C GLY A 159 5.49 17.63 1.15
N ASN A 160 6.00 16.49 0.72
CA ASN A 160 6.38 16.26 -0.69
C ASN A 160 5.20 15.87 -1.59
N HIS A 161 4.03 15.61 -1.01
CA HIS A 161 2.84 15.13 -1.71
C HIS A 161 1.74 16.19 -1.82
N ILE A 162 2.00 17.39 -1.31
CA ILE A 162 1.11 18.55 -1.41
C ILE A 162 1.94 19.69 -2.00
N LYS A 163 1.45 20.24 -3.11
CA LYS A 163 2.11 21.35 -3.80
C LYS A 163 2.06 22.62 -2.93
N PRO A 164 3.15 23.40 -2.84
CA PRO A 164 3.11 24.69 -2.19
C PRO A 164 1.97 25.61 -2.72
N GLY A 165 1.29 26.31 -1.81
CA GLY A 165 0.14 27.16 -2.14
C GLY A 165 -1.21 26.41 -2.25
N THR A 166 -1.26 25.10 -2.01
CA THR A 166 -2.51 24.34 -1.97
C THR A 166 -3.33 24.73 -0.75
N LEU A 167 -4.64 24.99 -0.89
CA LEU A 167 -5.55 25.19 0.24
C LEU A 167 -5.63 23.88 1.05
N ILE A 168 -5.24 23.91 2.33
CA ILE A 168 -5.32 22.78 3.24
C ILE A 168 -6.56 22.89 4.12
N VAL A 169 -7.40 21.85 4.08
CA VAL A 169 -8.61 21.73 4.89
C VAL A 169 -8.36 20.66 5.96
N ASP A 170 -8.55 21.00 7.23
CA ASP A 170 -8.22 20.11 8.36
C ASP A 170 -9.14 20.28 9.58
N ASP A 171 -8.94 19.44 10.60
CA ASP A 171 -9.70 19.43 11.85
C ASP A 171 -9.25 20.49 12.90
N GLY A 172 -8.32 21.37 12.57
CA GLY A 172 -7.76 22.36 13.49
C GLY A 172 -6.58 21.86 14.34
N GLU A 173 -6.07 20.65 14.13
CA GLU A 173 -4.91 20.15 14.89
C GLU A 173 -3.67 21.06 14.69
N LYS A 174 -2.93 21.31 15.78
CA LYS A 174 -1.81 22.26 15.77
C LYS A 174 -0.68 21.87 14.83
N SER A 175 -0.45 20.56 14.63
CA SER A 175 0.57 20.05 13.73
C SER A 175 0.34 20.46 12.28
N HIS A 176 -0.93 20.58 11.84
CA HIS A 176 -1.32 21.01 10.48
C HIS A 176 -0.92 22.47 10.21
N ALA A 177 -1.01 23.36 11.21
CA ALA A 177 -0.57 24.73 11.04
C ALA A 177 0.93 24.85 10.66
N SER A 178 1.75 23.93 11.13
CA SER A 178 3.18 23.88 10.76
C SER A 178 3.39 23.36 9.34
N LEU A 179 2.57 22.41 8.88
CA LEU A 179 2.55 21.93 7.51
C LEU A 179 2.15 23.08 6.56
N CYS A 180 1.06 23.80 6.86
CA CYS A 180 0.61 24.95 6.05
C CYS A 180 1.68 26.01 5.92
N ARG A 181 2.36 26.39 7.03
CA ARG A 181 3.47 27.35 6.98
C ARG A 181 4.63 26.86 6.11
N LYS A 182 5.00 25.56 6.24
CA LYS A 182 6.08 24.96 5.43
C LYS A 182 5.77 25.00 3.94
N LEU A 183 4.52 24.80 3.57
CA LEU A 183 4.05 24.77 2.18
C LEU A 183 3.59 26.14 1.65
N ASN A 184 3.68 27.19 2.46
CA ASN A 184 3.11 28.51 2.14
C ASN A 184 1.65 28.40 1.65
N SER A 185 0.85 27.60 2.36
CA SER A 185 -0.51 27.21 2.02
C SER A 185 -1.53 27.95 2.88
N GLU A 186 -2.65 28.31 2.28
CA GLU A 186 -3.83 28.73 3.02
C GLU A 186 -4.41 27.56 3.81
N ARG A 187 -5.10 27.90 4.92
CA ARG A 187 -5.67 26.89 5.83
C ARG A 187 -7.13 27.18 6.11
N GLU A 188 -7.96 26.17 5.92
CA GLU A 188 -9.37 26.15 6.30
C GLU A 188 -9.54 25.09 7.39
N SER A 189 -9.83 25.48 8.63
CA SER A 189 -9.90 24.57 9.77
C SER A 189 -11.33 24.36 10.24
N HIS A 190 -11.73 23.10 10.40
CA HIS A 190 -13.03 22.67 10.88
C HIS A 190 -12.88 21.83 12.17
N PRO A 191 -12.81 22.45 13.36
CA PRO A 191 -12.67 21.73 14.60
C PRO A 191 -13.74 20.66 14.80
N GLY A 192 -13.37 19.49 15.32
CA GLY A 192 -14.23 18.32 15.41
C GLY A 192 -15.48 18.49 16.30
N SER A 193 -15.52 19.47 17.21
CA SER A 193 -16.69 19.68 18.06
C SER A 193 -17.93 20.15 17.29
N PRO A 194 -17.85 21.17 16.42
CA PRO A 194 -19.00 21.59 15.60
C PRO A 194 -19.37 20.61 14.49
N THR A 195 -18.43 19.81 14.00
CA THR A 195 -18.68 18.88 12.89
C THR A 195 -19.11 17.49 13.33
N LYS A 196 -19.02 17.21 14.63
CA LYS A 196 -19.40 15.91 15.19
C LYS A 196 -20.88 15.63 15.03
N GLY A 197 -21.19 14.52 14.34
CA GLY A 197 -22.57 14.07 14.12
C GLY A 197 -23.26 14.75 12.93
N LEU A 198 -22.56 15.59 12.16
CA LEU A 198 -23.08 16.06 10.87
C LEU A 198 -23.22 14.88 9.90
N PRO A 199 -24.26 14.86 9.06
CA PRO A 199 -24.33 13.96 7.91
C PRO A 199 -23.11 14.10 7.01
N ASP A 200 -22.71 13.03 6.31
CA ASP A 200 -21.53 13.00 5.46
C ASP A 200 -21.53 14.14 4.43
N ASP A 201 -22.69 14.44 3.80
CA ASP A 201 -22.89 15.52 2.82
C ASP A 201 -22.71 16.94 3.38
N ARG A 202 -22.71 17.09 4.70
CA ARG A 202 -22.52 18.37 5.41
C ARG A 202 -21.21 18.46 6.19
N ASN A 203 -20.45 17.39 6.23
CA ASN A 203 -19.17 17.38 6.93
C ASN A 203 -18.06 17.89 6.01
N PRO A 204 -17.43 19.06 6.30
CA PRO A 204 -16.37 19.60 5.48
C PRO A 204 -15.16 18.66 5.30
N LEU A 205 -14.97 17.72 6.22
CA LEU A 205 -13.89 16.73 6.23
C LEU A 205 -14.33 15.37 5.68
N ASP A 206 -15.53 15.26 5.10
CA ASP A 206 -16.03 13.97 4.60
C ASP A 206 -15.06 13.28 3.61
N PRO A 207 -14.40 13.97 2.66
CA PRO A 207 -13.48 13.29 1.73
C PRO A 207 -12.36 12.52 2.44
N VAL A 208 -11.76 13.06 3.49
CA VAL A 208 -10.72 12.35 4.25
C VAL A 208 -11.30 11.33 5.22
N ASN A 209 -12.48 11.60 5.80
CA ASN A 209 -13.20 10.68 6.68
C ASN A 209 -13.63 9.41 5.94
N GLU A 210 -14.07 9.55 4.70
CA GLU A 210 -14.41 8.42 3.84
C GLU A 210 -13.19 7.53 3.59
N VAL A 211 -12.06 8.10 3.21
CA VAL A 211 -10.79 7.38 3.06
C VAL A 211 -10.46 6.61 4.36
N HIS A 212 -10.57 7.27 5.52
CA HIS A 212 -10.28 6.64 6.82
C HIS A 212 -11.24 5.49 7.14
N ARG A 213 -12.52 5.62 6.81
CA ARG A 213 -13.55 4.58 7.00
C ARG A 213 -13.18 3.32 6.20
N PHE A 214 -12.87 3.50 4.92
CA PHE A 214 -12.49 2.39 4.03
C PHE A 214 -11.11 1.80 4.37
N PHE A 215 -10.13 2.62 4.70
CA PHE A 215 -8.81 2.16 5.13
C PHE A 215 -8.89 1.29 6.40
N LYS A 216 -9.66 1.72 7.40
CA LYS A 216 -9.88 0.91 8.62
C LYS A 216 -10.58 -0.42 8.31
N ARG A 217 -11.55 -0.42 7.40
CA ARG A 217 -12.21 -1.65 6.93
C ARG A 217 -11.20 -2.58 6.24
N PHE A 218 -10.42 -2.04 5.31
CA PHE A 218 -9.36 -2.77 4.62
C PHE A 218 -8.37 -3.40 5.60
N MET A 219 -7.80 -2.62 6.52
CA MET A 219 -6.85 -3.11 7.52
C MET A 219 -7.45 -4.14 8.49
N ARG A 220 -8.74 -4.03 8.81
CA ARG A 220 -9.46 -5.02 9.65
C ARG A 220 -9.53 -6.39 8.98
N ASN A 221 -9.77 -6.42 7.68
CA ASN A 221 -9.82 -7.66 6.91
C ASN A 221 -8.43 -8.32 6.77
N HIS A 222 -7.38 -7.52 6.86
CA HIS A 222 -5.99 -7.99 6.82
C HIS A 222 -5.36 -8.06 8.22
N GLY A 223 -6.15 -8.35 9.25
CA GLY A 223 -5.66 -8.50 10.63
C GLY A 223 -4.44 -9.42 10.72
N GLY A 224 -3.50 -9.11 11.63
CA GLY A 224 -2.24 -9.84 11.76
C GLY A 224 -1.08 -9.29 10.92
N TYR A 225 -1.24 -8.12 10.31
CA TYR A 225 -0.15 -7.41 9.65
C TYR A 225 0.99 -7.08 10.62
N LYS A 226 2.22 -7.09 10.12
CA LYS A 226 3.39 -6.68 10.90
C LYS A 226 3.53 -5.15 10.90
N ARG A 227 4.11 -4.61 11.97
CA ARG A 227 4.33 -3.16 12.10
C ARG A 227 5.22 -2.61 11.00
N ASP A 228 6.26 -3.32 10.61
CA ASP A 228 7.20 -2.97 9.56
C ASP A 228 6.60 -3.04 8.14
N GLU A 229 5.43 -3.68 7.98
CA GLU A 229 4.70 -3.76 6.71
C GLU A 229 3.59 -2.70 6.59
N VAL A 230 3.37 -1.84 7.60
CA VAL A 230 2.23 -0.90 7.60
C VAL A 230 2.29 0.07 6.42
N GLN A 231 3.49 0.55 6.03
CA GLN A 231 3.63 1.40 4.86
C GLN A 231 3.31 0.65 3.56
N ASP A 232 3.70 -0.62 3.45
CA ASP A 232 3.35 -1.47 2.29
C ASP A 232 1.81 -1.58 2.15
N TRP A 233 1.10 -1.72 3.28
CA TRP A 233 -0.36 -1.73 3.30
C TRP A 233 -0.98 -0.36 2.95
N CYS A 234 -0.38 0.74 3.37
CA CYS A 234 -0.78 2.07 2.94
C CYS A 234 -0.63 2.25 1.42
N ASN A 235 0.50 1.80 0.85
CA ASN A 235 0.74 1.84 -0.59
C ASN A 235 -0.29 1.00 -1.35
N LEU A 236 -0.60 -0.21 -0.86
CA LEU A 236 -1.60 -1.07 -1.49
C LEU A 236 -3.00 -0.46 -1.42
N PHE A 237 -3.39 0.08 -0.26
CA PHE A 237 -4.68 0.73 -0.12
C PHE A 237 -4.79 1.94 -1.07
N SER A 238 -3.78 2.81 -1.11
CA SER A 238 -3.75 3.97 -2.01
C SER A 238 -3.84 3.54 -3.49
N PHE A 239 -3.14 2.46 -3.87
CA PHE A 239 -3.24 1.90 -5.21
C PHE A 239 -4.68 1.48 -5.52
N ILE A 240 -5.33 0.73 -4.64
CA ILE A 240 -6.71 0.26 -4.85
C ILE A 240 -7.69 1.45 -4.86
N TRP A 241 -7.55 2.37 -3.91
CA TRP A 241 -8.44 3.50 -3.74
C TRP A 241 -8.42 4.44 -4.94
N ASN A 242 -7.25 4.80 -5.42
CA ASN A 242 -7.08 5.73 -6.53
C ASN A 242 -7.49 5.17 -7.91
N HIS A 243 -7.77 3.89 -8.00
CA HIS A 243 -8.38 3.28 -9.20
C HIS A 243 -9.92 3.36 -9.23
N HIS A 244 -10.55 3.92 -8.19
CA HIS A 244 -12.00 4.14 -8.13
C HIS A 244 -12.86 2.92 -8.50
N GLY A 245 -12.48 1.73 -7.99
CA GLY A 245 -13.19 0.48 -8.21
C GLY A 245 -13.03 -0.14 -9.61
N LYS A 246 -12.16 0.39 -10.45
CA LYS A 246 -11.89 -0.14 -11.80
C LYS A 246 -11.01 -1.39 -11.74
N LEU A 247 -11.61 -2.49 -11.33
CA LEU A 247 -10.91 -3.75 -11.06
C LEU A 247 -10.07 -4.27 -12.25
N PRO A 248 -10.54 -4.27 -13.51
CA PRO A 248 -9.72 -4.68 -14.64
C PRO A 248 -8.47 -3.81 -14.83
N GLU A 249 -8.60 -2.50 -14.64
CA GLU A 249 -7.46 -1.56 -14.75
C GLU A 249 -6.43 -1.84 -13.64
N MET A 250 -6.87 -2.06 -12.39
CA MET A 250 -5.99 -2.43 -11.28
C MET A 250 -5.19 -3.71 -11.57
N VAL A 251 -5.87 -4.74 -12.10
CA VAL A 251 -5.22 -6.01 -12.45
C VAL A 251 -4.21 -5.80 -13.57
N TYR A 252 -4.58 -5.06 -14.61
CA TYR A 252 -3.69 -4.74 -15.71
C TYR A 252 -2.44 -4.00 -15.23
N ASP A 253 -2.61 -2.93 -14.45
CA ASP A 253 -1.51 -2.11 -13.96
C ASP A 253 -0.56 -2.89 -13.04
N VAL A 254 -1.10 -3.68 -12.12
CA VAL A 254 -0.24 -4.51 -11.27
C VAL A 254 0.51 -5.57 -12.07
N MET A 255 -0.09 -6.13 -13.13
CA MET A 255 0.59 -7.07 -14.02
C MET A 255 1.73 -6.38 -14.79
N GLN A 256 1.51 -5.17 -15.31
CA GLN A 256 2.57 -4.38 -15.93
C GLN A 256 3.71 -4.09 -14.95
N LEU A 257 3.39 -3.67 -13.72
CA LEU A 257 4.39 -3.42 -12.69
C LEU A 257 5.20 -4.67 -12.35
N VAL A 258 4.56 -5.81 -12.18
CA VAL A 258 5.21 -7.10 -11.84
C VAL A 258 6.12 -7.60 -12.96
N LEU A 259 5.68 -7.50 -14.22
CA LEU A 259 6.46 -7.92 -15.39
C LEU A 259 7.66 -7.01 -15.66
N ASN A 260 7.55 -5.72 -15.36
CA ASN A 260 8.61 -4.76 -15.57
C ASN A 260 9.56 -4.61 -14.37
N HIS A 261 9.22 -5.22 -13.23
CA HIS A 261 10.03 -5.12 -12.01
C HIS A 261 11.26 -6.02 -12.09
N LYS A 262 12.46 -5.44 -11.96
CA LYS A 262 13.74 -6.16 -12.14
C LYS A 262 14.22 -6.96 -10.92
N LYS A 263 13.54 -6.86 -9.78
CA LYS A 263 13.89 -7.67 -8.60
C LYS A 263 13.31 -9.07 -8.74
N ILE A 264 14.09 -10.07 -8.37
CA ILE A 264 13.63 -11.45 -8.20
C ILE A 264 13.41 -11.67 -6.72
N LEU A 265 12.21 -12.10 -6.34
CA LEU A 265 11.91 -12.55 -4.97
C LEU A 265 11.67 -14.06 -5.00
N ARG A 266 12.47 -14.83 -4.29
CA ARG A 266 12.29 -16.27 -4.17
C ARG A 266 11.55 -16.63 -2.89
N TYR A 267 10.67 -17.63 -2.96
CA TYR A 267 9.89 -18.10 -1.80
C TYR A 267 10.77 -18.40 -0.58
N ARG A 268 11.89 -19.11 -0.76
CA ARG A 268 12.83 -19.44 0.32
C ARG A 268 13.47 -18.20 0.99
N GLU A 269 13.64 -17.10 0.28
CA GLU A 269 14.23 -15.87 0.81
C GLU A 269 13.28 -15.18 1.78
N LEU A 270 11.96 -15.25 1.52
CA LEU A 270 10.95 -14.67 2.38
C LEU A 270 10.80 -15.41 3.71
N PHE A 271 11.00 -16.73 3.70
CA PHE A 271 10.80 -17.61 4.86
C PHE A 271 12.10 -18.13 5.47
N ALA A 272 13.26 -17.70 4.97
CA ALA A 272 14.53 -17.99 5.62
C ALA A 272 14.51 -17.40 7.04
N LYS A 273 14.83 -18.25 8.04
CA LYS A 273 15.04 -17.73 9.40
C LYS A 273 16.20 -16.74 9.33
N LYS A 274 15.98 -15.51 9.78
CA LYS A 274 17.08 -14.58 10.05
C LYS A 274 17.91 -15.24 11.15
N SER A 275 19.06 -15.78 10.77
CA SER A 275 20.08 -16.29 11.69
C SER A 275 20.62 -15.16 12.55
#